data_9504319d7c9dac68fd1688acdf879bf5
#
_entry.id   9504319d7c9dac68fd1688acdf879bf5
#
_cell.length_a   1.000
_cell.length_b   1.000
_cell.length_c   1.000
_cell.angle_alpha   90.00
_cell.angle_beta   90.00
_cell.angle_gamma   90.00
#
_symmetry.space_group_name_H-M   'P 1'
#
loop_
_entity.id
_entity.type
_entity.pdbx_description
1 polymer ?
#
loop_
_entity_poly.entity_id
_entity_poly.type
_entity_poly.pdbx_seq_one_letter_code
_entity_poly.pdbx_strand_id
1 'polypeptide(L)'
;MFTAPGPDTLIELRRALSKAGEDADSRVQRLTDLHDIGDMLVHAGFADPVMDMELITLEYATAAALWRDIKAQGAANSMQTRPRGLLTPRKLRAIESALDTARKPDGPIRISVEVIYGHAWKVAPKKTADGHGIVRLESIQRGPRH
;
A
#
# COMPACT_ATOMS: atom_id res chain seq x y z
N MET A 1 16.74 4.73 -0.88
CA MET A 1 15.54 5.52 -1.23
C MET A 1 14.59 4.64 -2.02
N PHE A 2 13.29 4.70 -1.75
CA PHE A 2 12.24 3.97 -2.45
C PHE A 2 10.93 4.74 -2.42
N THR A 3 9.98 4.32 -3.24
CA THR A 3 8.56 4.73 -3.16
C THR A 3 7.69 3.49 -3.09
N ALA A 4 6.57 3.59 -2.37
CA ALA A 4 5.58 2.54 -2.25
C ALA A 4 4.16 3.15 -2.24
N PRO A 5 3.14 2.43 -2.71
CA PRO A 5 1.77 2.87 -2.53
C PRO A 5 1.34 2.66 -1.07
N GLY A 6 0.60 3.62 -0.53
CA GLY A 6 0.06 3.59 0.84
C GLY A 6 -1.39 3.11 0.93
N PRO A 7 -1.91 2.92 2.16
CA PRO A 7 -3.21 2.30 2.43
C PRO A 7 -4.41 3.06 1.87
N ASP A 8 -4.31 4.37 1.67
CA ASP A 8 -5.39 5.18 1.11
C ASP A 8 -5.47 5.12 -0.42
N THR A 9 -4.58 4.36 -1.07
CA THR A 9 -4.64 4.11 -2.51
C THR A 9 -5.93 3.36 -2.86
N LEU A 10 -6.69 3.88 -3.85
CA LEU A 10 -7.97 3.33 -4.34
C LEU A 10 -9.07 3.27 -3.27
N ILE A 11 -9.05 4.15 -2.26
CA ILE A 11 -10.04 4.14 -1.17
C ILE A 11 -11.47 4.35 -1.68
N GLU A 12 -11.67 5.13 -2.74
CA GLU A 12 -12.96 5.36 -3.38
C GLU A 12 -13.48 4.08 -4.04
N LEU A 13 -12.59 3.32 -4.68
CA LEU A 13 -12.93 2.01 -5.25
C LEU A 13 -13.30 1.00 -4.16
N ARG A 14 -12.58 0.97 -3.03
CA ARG A 14 -12.95 0.14 -1.87
C ARG A 14 -14.34 0.47 -1.36
N ARG A 15 -14.66 1.76 -1.23
CA ARG A 15 -15.99 2.23 -0.79
C ARG A 15 -17.07 1.83 -1.80
N ALA A 16 -16.80 1.94 -3.10
CA ALA A 16 -17.74 1.55 -4.16
C ALA A 16 -18.00 0.04 -4.16
N LEU A 17 -16.95 -0.78 -3.97
CA LEU A 17 -17.07 -2.23 -3.82
C LEU A 17 -17.96 -2.60 -2.63
N SER A 18 -17.73 -2.02 -1.46
CA SER A 18 -18.52 -2.26 -0.26
C SER A 18 -20.00 -1.85 -0.46
N LYS A 19 -20.26 -0.70 -1.10
CA LYS A 19 -21.63 -0.27 -1.45
C LYS A 19 -22.32 -1.22 -2.43
N ALA A 20 -21.58 -1.84 -3.33
CA ALA A 20 -22.08 -2.85 -4.26
C ALA A 20 -22.26 -4.25 -3.63
N GLY A 21 -22.01 -4.40 -2.32
CA GLY A 21 -22.11 -5.68 -1.62
C GLY A 21 -20.97 -6.64 -1.92
N GLU A 22 -19.82 -6.13 -2.37
CA GLU A 22 -18.60 -6.92 -2.59
C GLU A 22 -17.63 -6.76 -1.40
N ASP A 23 -16.90 -7.83 -1.11
CA ASP A 23 -15.81 -7.79 -0.15
C ASP A 23 -14.62 -7.03 -0.76
N ALA A 24 -14.44 -5.78 -0.32
CA ALA A 24 -13.39 -4.91 -0.81
C ALA A 24 -11.99 -5.45 -0.49
N ASP A 25 -11.81 -6.11 0.65
CA ASP A 25 -10.51 -6.64 1.08
C ASP A 25 -10.05 -7.85 0.26
N SER A 26 -11.00 -8.61 -0.31
CA SER A 26 -10.68 -9.69 -1.24
C SER A 26 -10.41 -9.21 -2.67
N ARG A 27 -10.75 -7.95 -3.00
CA ARG A 27 -10.64 -7.40 -4.36
C ARG A 27 -9.53 -6.37 -4.53
N VAL A 28 -9.29 -5.56 -3.52
CA VAL A 28 -8.23 -4.54 -3.50
C VAL A 28 -7.29 -4.84 -2.36
N GLN A 29 -6.02 -5.08 -2.68
CA GLN A 29 -5.00 -5.41 -1.69
C GLN A 29 -4.90 -4.33 -0.63
N ARG A 30 -4.79 -4.74 0.64
CA ARG A 30 -4.38 -3.83 1.72
C ARG A 30 -2.90 -3.55 1.58
N LEU A 31 -2.56 -2.28 1.64
CA LEU A 31 -1.18 -1.82 1.55
C LEU A 31 -0.68 -1.46 2.95
N THR A 32 0.62 -1.48 3.11
CA THR A 32 1.28 -1.25 4.39
C THR A 32 1.31 0.25 4.70
N ASP A 33 1.06 0.59 5.95
CA ASP A 33 1.13 1.95 6.46
C ASP A 33 2.58 2.48 6.51
N LEU A 34 2.73 3.81 6.44
CA LEU A 34 4.01 4.52 6.50
C LEU A 34 4.79 4.18 7.78
N HIS A 35 4.12 4.09 8.94
CA HIS A 35 4.77 3.79 10.21
C HIS A 35 5.28 2.36 10.24
N ASP A 36 4.48 1.41 9.78
CA ASP A 36 4.87 0.00 9.69
C ASP A 36 6.09 -0.19 8.78
N ILE A 37 6.14 0.53 7.64
CA ILE A 37 7.30 0.50 6.74
C ILE A 37 8.54 1.08 7.44
N GLY A 38 8.39 2.18 8.18
CA GLY A 38 9.47 2.78 8.97
C GLY A 38 10.02 1.79 10.02
N ASP A 39 9.14 1.13 10.76
CA ASP A 39 9.51 0.11 11.74
C ASP A 39 10.21 -1.09 11.09
N MET A 40 9.72 -1.55 9.94
CA MET A 40 10.37 -2.61 9.16
C MET A 40 11.81 -2.23 8.76
N LEU A 41 12.07 -0.98 8.38
CA LEU A 41 13.41 -0.50 8.05
C LEU A 41 14.34 -0.55 9.28
N VAL A 42 13.86 -0.09 10.44
CA VAL A 42 14.63 -0.15 11.70
C VAL A 42 14.94 -1.60 12.07
N HIS A 43 13.94 -2.49 12.02
CA HIS A 43 14.13 -3.92 12.31
C HIS A 43 15.09 -4.60 11.32
N ALA A 44 15.12 -4.15 10.07
CA ALA A 44 16.07 -4.64 9.06
C ALA A 44 17.50 -4.08 9.23
N GLY A 45 17.73 -3.25 10.26
CA GLY A 45 19.05 -2.70 10.58
C GLY A 45 19.46 -1.48 9.75
N PHE A 46 18.48 -0.79 9.17
CA PHE A 46 18.72 0.53 8.58
C PHE A 46 18.71 1.61 9.68
N ALA A 47 19.53 2.65 9.50
CA ALA A 47 19.57 3.80 10.39
C ALA A 47 18.81 4.99 9.80
N ASP A 48 18.30 5.82 10.72
CA ASP A 48 17.71 7.12 10.43
C ASP A 48 16.66 7.07 9.29
N PRO A 49 15.62 6.22 9.40
CA PRO A 49 14.56 6.20 8.40
C PRO A 49 13.84 7.54 8.37
N VAL A 50 13.78 8.15 7.20
CA VAL A 50 12.98 9.35 6.93
C VAL A 50 11.86 8.91 6.00
N MET A 51 10.62 9.15 6.45
CA MET A 51 9.42 8.75 5.73
C MET A 51 8.56 9.98 5.49
N ASP A 52 7.99 10.06 4.30
CA ASP A 52 7.05 11.11 3.89
C ASP A 52 5.94 10.49 3.05
N MET A 53 4.81 11.18 2.90
CA MET A 53 3.69 10.70 2.12
C MET A 53 3.01 11.83 1.37
N GLU A 54 2.48 11.52 0.21
CA GLU A 54 1.69 12.43 -0.61
C GLU A 54 0.41 11.74 -1.09
N LEU A 55 -0.71 12.45 -1.04
CA LEU A 55 -1.97 11.99 -1.59
C LEU A 55 -2.21 12.66 -2.96
N ILE A 56 -2.11 11.87 -4.02
CA ILE A 56 -2.34 12.29 -5.39
C ILE A 56 -3.78 11.94 -5.78
N THR A 57 -4.50 12.89 -6.38
CA THR A 57 -5.84 12.63 -6.90
C THR A 57 -5.79 12.47 -8.42
N LEU A 58 -6.17 11.29 -8.91
CA LEU A 58 -6.35 11.01 -10.32
C LEU A 58 -7.81 11.24 -10.71
N GLU A 59 -8.04 11.85 -11.86
CA GLU A 59 -9.37 12.18 -12.37
C GLU A 59 -9.67 11.37 -13.65
N TYR A 60 -10.79 10.67 -13.64
CA TYR A 60 -11.25 9.85 -14.75
C TYR A 60 -12.62 10.33 -15.25
N ALA A 61 -12.75 10.53 -16.56
CA ALA A 61 -14.03 10.91 -17.16
C ALA A 61 -15.08 9.79 -17.04
N THR A 62 -14.65 8.52 -17.06
CA THR A 62 -15.54 7.36 -16.99
C THR A 62 -14.91 6.22 -16.16
N ALA A 63 -15.75 5.35 -15.61
CA ALA A 63 -15.28 4.12 -14.94
C ALA A 63 -14.49 3.21 -15.90
N ALA A 64 -14.85 3.17 -17.18
CA ALA A 64 -14.12 2.41 -18.18
C ALA A 64 -12.67 2.88 -18.36
N ALA A 65 -12.41 4.19 -18.25
CA ALA A 65 -11.06 4.74 -18.28
C ALA A 65 -10.27 4.30 -17.04
N LEU A 66 -10.87 4.34 -15.85
CA LEU A 66 -10.28 3.83 -14.61
C LEU A 66 -9.90 2.34 -14.73
N TRP A 67 -10.81 1.49 -15.23
CA TRP A 67 -10.53 0.06 -15.38
C TRP A 67 -9.39 -0.22 -16.35
N ARG A 68 -9.31 0.55 -17.42
CA ARG A 68 -8.24 0.43 -18.42
C ARG A 68 -6.88 0.78 -17.80
N ASP A 69 -6.84 1.84 -17.02
CA ASP A 69 -5.62 2.32 -16.38
C ASP A 69 -5.12 1.34 -15.30
N ILE A 70 -6.00 0.88 -14.40
CA ILE A 70 -5.67 -0.16 -13.42
C ILE A 70 -5.11 -1.41 -14.10
N LYS A 71 -5.71 -1.84 -15.22
CA LYS A 71 -5.24 -3.01 -15.98
C LYS A 71 -3.89 -2.75 -16.65
N ALA A 72 -3.68 -1.55 -17.21
CA ALA A 72 -2.44 -1.18 -17.88
C ALA A 72 -1.24 -1.12 -16.92
N GLN A 73 -1.47 -0.72 -15.68
CA GLN A 73 -0.45 -0.70 -14.62
C GLN A 73 -0.12 -2.09 -14.06
N GLY A 74 -0.78 -3.14 -14.53
CA GLY A 74 -0.61 -4.49 -13.98
C GLY A 74 -1.17 -4.67 -12.58
N ALA A 75 -1.96 -3.71 -12.08
CA ALA A 75 -2.56 -3.74 -10.75
C ALA A 75 -3.76 -4.71 -10.64
N ALA A 76 -3.75 -5.78 -11.43
CA ALA A 76 -4.73 -6.84 -11.31
C ALA A 76 -4.57 -7.55 -9.96
N ASN A 77 -5.71 -7.93 -9.36
CA ASN A 77 -5.72 -8.61 -8.07
C ASN A 77 -4.97 -9.96 -8.13
N SER A 78 -3.81 -10.03 -7.52
CA SER A 78 -2.94 -11.22 -7.43
C SER A 78 -3.06 -11.97 -6.09
N MET A 79 -3.94 -11.52 -5.16
CA MET A 79 -4.09 -12.15 -3.85
C MET A 79 -4.56 -13.60 -3.94
N GLN A 80 -4.07 -14.45 -3.05
CA GLN A 80 -4.52 -15.85 -2.96
C GLN A 80 -5.99 -15.95 -2.54
N THR A 81 -6.47 -14.99 -1.75
CA THR A 81 -7.85 -14.88 -1.25
C THR A 81 -8.82 -14.29 -2.28
N ARG A 82 -8.32 -13.86 -3.46
CA ARG A 82 -9.18 -13.26 -4.47
C ARG A 82 -10.31 -14.20 -4.91
N PRO A 83 -11.51 -13.68 -5.16
CA PRO A 83 -12.58 -14.46 -5.76
C PRO A 83 -12.12 -15.00 -7.14
N ARG A 84 -12.21 -16.31 -7.33
CA ARG A 84 -11.80 -16.97 -8.60
C ARG A 84 -12.85 -16.86 -9.70
N GLY A 85 -14.09 -16.49 -9.33
CA GLY A 85 -15.16 -16.28 -10.27
C GLY A 85 -15.07 -14.94 -10.99
N LEU A 86 -15.64 -14.86 -12.19
CA LEU A 86 -15.79 -13.62 -12.91
C LEU A 86 -16.75 -12.68 -12.17
N LEU A 87 -16.47 -11.39 -12.23
CA LEU A 87 -17.41 -10.37 -11.79
C LEU A 87 -18.60 -10.34 -12.77
N THR A 88 -19.81 -10.55 -12.27
CA THR A 88 -20.99 -10.53 -13.15
C THR A 88 -21.24 -9.11 -13.67
N PRO A 89 -21.84 -8.95 -14.87
CA PRO A 89 -22.16 -7.63 -15.41
C PRO A 89 -23.06 -6.78 -14.48
N ARG A 90 -23.92 -7.43 -13.69
CA ARG A 90 -24.75 -6.76 -12.70
C ARG A 90 -23.92 -6.14 -11.57
N LYS A 91 -22.96 -6.90 -11.04
CA LYS A 91 -22.06 -6.44 -9.96
C LYS A 91 -21.14 -5.34 -10.48
N LEU A 92 -20.58 -5.47 -11.68
CA LEU A 92 -19.76 -4.44 -12.30
C LEU A 92 -20.54 -3.12 -12.40
N ARG A 93 -21.76 -3.16 -12.95
CA ARG A 93 -22.61 -1.96 -13.05
C ARG A 93 -22.95 -1.36 -11.69
N ALA A 94 -23.14 -2.17 -10.64
CA ALA A 94 -23.38 -1.65 -9.31
C ALA A 94 -22.16 -0.90 -8.74
N ILE A 95 -20.94 -1.38 -8.99
CA ILE A 95 -19.70 -0.72 -8.60
C ILE A 95 -19.54 0.60 -9.37
N GLU A 96 -19.75 0.58 -10.69
CA GLU A 96 -19.67 1.77 -11.54
C GLU A 96 -20.69 2.83 -11.12
N SER A 97 -21.93 2.43 -10.85
CA SER A 97 -22.97 3.32 -10.32
C SER A 97 -22.59 3.91 -8.95
N ALA A 98 -21.93 3.13 -8.08
CA ALA A 98 -21.47 3.62 -6.79
C ALA A 98 -20.33 4.65 -6.93
N LEU A 99 -19.42 4.47 -7.91
CA LEU A 99 -18.39 5.45 -8.26
C LEU A 99 -19.01 6.72 -8.84
N ASP A 100 -19.97 6.58 -9.74
CA ASP A 100 -20.69 7.72 -10.34
C ASP A 100 -21.48 8.53 -9.31
N THR A 101 -22.11 7.87 -8.34
CA THR A 101 -22.85 8.54 -7.26
C THR A 101 -21.91 9.31 -6.31
N ALA A 102 -20.63 8.89 -6.21
CA ALA A 102 -19.66 9.55 -5.33
C ALA A 102 -19.02 10.80 -5.97
N ARG A 103 -19.16 11.01 -7.28
CA ARG A 103 -18.64 12.19 -7.97
C ARG A 103 -19.57 13.41 -7.83
N LYS A 104 -19.03 14.60 -8.01
CA LYS A 104 -19.85 15.81 -8.15
C LYS A 104 -20.68 15.74 -9.43
N PRO A 105 -21.86 16.39 -9.50
CA PRO A 105 -22.60 16.50 -10.74
C PRO A 105 -21.70 16.99 -11.88
N ASP A 106 -21.69 16.27 -12.99
CA ASP A 106 -20.86 16.54 -14.18
C ASP A 106 -19.33 16.57 -13.95
N GLY A 107 -18.88 16.18 -12.76
CA GLY A 107 -17.46 16.10 -12.44
C GLY A 107 -16.81 14.76 -12.81
N PRO A 108 -15.47 14.68 -12.79
CA PRO A 108 -14.75 13.42 -12.99
C PRO A 108 -14.90 12.48 -11.78
N ILE A 109 -14.69 11.20 -12.02
CA ILE A 109 -14.46 10.21 -10.95
C ILE A 109 -13.08 10.49 -10.38
N ARG A 110 -12.99 10.75 -9.08
CA ARG A 110 -11.75 11.01 -8.38
C ARG A 110 -11.29 9.74 -7.66
N ILE A 111 -10.03 9.41 -7.84
CA ILE A 111 -9.39 8.25 -7.23
C ILE A 111 -8.12 8.72 -6.52
N SER A 112 -8.02 8.42 -5.26
CA SER A 112 -6.84 8.72 -4.46
C SER A 112 -5.74 7.68 -4.67
N VAL A 113 -4.51 8.16 -4.80
CA VAL A 113 -3.29 7.37 -4.80
C VAL A 113 -2.38 7.95 -3.73
N GLU A 114 -2.14 7.21 -2.68
CA GLU A 114 -1.17 7.56 -1.66
C GLU A 114 0.19 7.05 -2.07
N VAL A 115 1.17 7.94 -2.10
CA VAL A 115 2.57 7.62 -2.40
C VAL A 115 3.40 7.83 -1.14
N ILE A 116 4.01 6.78 -0.65
CA ILE A 116 4.94 6.82 0.47
C ILE A 116 6.35 6.92 -0.09
N TYR A 117 7.11 7.87 0.40
CA TYR A 117 8.53 8.06 0.10
C TYR A 117 9.35 7.62 1.30
N GLY A 118 10.32 6.75 1.09
CA GLY A 118 11.18 6.26 2.15
C GLY A 118 12.67 6.43 1.82
N HIS A 119 13.43 6.85 2.83
CA HIS A 119 14.87 6.94 2.77
C HIS A 119 15.46 6.43 4.08
N ALA A 120 16.47 5.58 4.00
CA ALA A 120 17.19 5.10 5.17
C ALA A 120 18.64 4.75 4.80
N TRP A 121 19.52 4.76 5.78
CA TRP A 121 20.95 4.49 5.60
C TRP A 121 21.27 3.06 6.01
N LYS A 122 21.99 2.33 5.15
CA LYS A 122 22.57 1.06 5.55
C LYS A 122 23.81 1.32 6.37
N VAL A 123 23.77 1.02 7.66
CA VAL A 123 24.95 1.10 8.53
C VAL A 123 25.90 -0.04 8.17
N ALA A 124 27.12 0.31 7.81
CA ALA A 124 28.16 -0.71 7.66
C ALA A 124 28.38 -1.43 8.99
N PRO A 125 28.41 -2.78 9.02
CA PRO A 125 28.71 -3.50 10.25
C PRO A 125 30.08 -3.05 10.75
N LYS A 126 30.14 -2.60 12.01
CA LYS A 126 31.42 -2.29 12.66
C LYS A 126 32.20 -3.58 12.78
N LYS A 127 33.22 -3.75 11.94
CA LYS A 127 34.15 -4.84 11.99
C LYS A 127 35.46 -4.35 12.61
N THR A 128 36.12 -5.19 13.42
CA THR A 128 37.51 -4.97 13.82
C THR A 128 38.43 -5.14 12.61
N ALA A 129 39.69 -4.67 12.74
CA ALA A 129 40.71 -4.87 11.69
C ALA A 129 40.86 -6.35 11.28
N ASP A 130 40.57 -7.26 12.21
CA ASP A 130 40.62 -8.73 12.00
C ASP A 130 39.33 -9.32 11.46
N GLY A 131 38.35 -8.49 11.06
CA GLY A 131 37.09 -8.91 10.44
C GLY A 131 36.01 -9.39 11.42
N HIS A 132 36.24 -9.35 12.73
CA HIS A 132 35.26 -9.72 13.75
C HIS A 132 34.22 -8.62 14.00
N GLY A 133 32.96 -8.99 14.17
CA GLY A 133 31.88 -8.06 14.52
C GLY A 133 32.06 -7.49 15.94
N ILE A 134 31.93 -6.16 16.10
CA ILE A 134 31.92 -5.53 17.40
C ILE A 134 30.53 -5.62 17.99
N VAL A 135 30.33 -6.48 18.99
CA VAL A 135 29.11 -6.55 19.81
C VAL A 135 29.28 -5.61 21.00
N ARG A 136 28.42 -4.60 21.12
CA ARG A 136 28.41 -3.75 22.31
C ARG A 136 27.91 -4.55 23.50
N LEU A 137 28.65 -4.55 24.62
CA LEU A 137 28.28 -5.25 25.85
C LEU A 137 26.90 -4.83 26.40
N GLU A 138 26.48 -3.59 26.13
CA GLU A 138 25.16 -3.06 26.48
C GLU A 138 23.99 -3.75 25.76
N SER A 139 24.25 -4.39 24.62
CA SER A 139 23.24 -5.14 23.87
C SER A 139 23.05 -6.58 24.36
N ILE A 140 23.89 -7.05 25.29
CA ILE A 140 23.78 -8.40 25.88
C ILE A 140 22.80 -8.32 27.05
N GLN A 141 21.54 -8.63 26.81
CA GLN A 141 20.57 -8.83 27.89
C GLN A 141 21.00 -10.06 28.72
N ARG A 142 21.27 -9.85 30.04
CA ARG A 142 21.42 -10.96 30.96
C ARG A 142 20.07 -11.68 31.05
N GLY A 143 20.02 -12.91 30.57
CA GLY A 143 18.85 -13.77 30.78
C GLY A 143 18.56 -13.94 32.28
N PRO A 144 17.32 -14.25 32.67
CA PRO A 144 16.95 -14.49 34.05
C PRO A 144 17.79 -15.63 34.60
N ARG A 145 18.42 -15.42 35.78
CA ARG A 145 19.09 -16.50 36.54
C ARG A 145 17.99 -17.39 37.13
N HIS A 146 17.93 -18.61 36.71
CA HIS A 146 17.18 -19.68 37.39
C HIS A 146 17.87 -20.10 38.66
#